data_359df4ba7d55936b10bf81f478c86df4
#
_entry.id   359df4ba7d55936b10bf81f478c86df4
#
_cell.length_a   1.000
_cell.length_b   1.000
_cell.length_c   1.000
_cell.angle_alpha   90.00
_cell.angle_beta   90.00
_cell.angle_gamma   90.00
#
_symmetry.space_group_name_H-M   'P 1'
#
loop_
_entity.id
_entity.type
_entity.pdbx_description
1 polymer ?
#
loop_
_entity_poly.entity_id
_entity_poly.type
_entity_poly.pdbx_seq_one_letter_code
_entity_poly.pdbx_strand_id
1 'polypeptide(L)'
;MNRKELNPESSPQAAYGARLRELREGLGWTQQMMADKVEYASSHMSAVETGRKLPTLRLSRRLDQVFGTLGSEESSFERQWREMKQGSLLEGFPQFIGYEGRAAEVRLYEVGVMPGLLQTQEYAEALAQSAVKRGAITPEQADERVSLIAERQTVLQRQPPPLVFVVLDEGCLRRPIGSPKVMDAQLAHLVEFADLHNTVLQVATFDMGGRRPFNLPITLLTMPDRSLMSYAESAQQGHLERESTSVLPLLTAYHQLQAEAPSQAASVALINQLRKGSP
;
A
#
# COMPACT_ATOMS: atom_id res chain seq x y z
N MET A 1 36.08 23.36 2.97
CA MET A 1 35.02 22.38 2.72
C MET A 1 33.68 23.10 2.81
N ASN A 2 33.00 23.36 1.68
CA ASN A 2 31.78 24.17 1.64
C ASN A 2 30.64 23.39 2.35
N ARG A 3 30.36 23.76 3.62
CA ARG A 3 29.15 23.31 4.32
C ARG A 3 27.95 24.00 3.65
N LYS A 4 27.20 23.31 2.83
CA LYS A 4 25.90 23.79 2.41
C LYS A 4 25.02 23.77 3.66
N GLU A 5 24.71 24.95 4.21
CA GLU A 5 23.73 25.07 5.28
C GLU A 5 22.39 24.58 4.75
N LEU A 6 21.90 23.52 5.35
CA LEU A 6 20.53 23.06 5.13
C LEU A 6 19.62 23.99 5.93
N ASN A 7 18.68 24.62 5.23
CA ASN A 7 17.57 25.27 5.89
C ASN A 7 16.51 24.21 6.22
N PRO A 8 16.35 23.79 7.51
CA PRO A 8 15.36 22.79 7.91
C PRO A 8 13.92 23.17 7.53
N GLU A 9 13.63 24.44 7.42
CA GLU A 9 12.31 24.98 7.07
C GLU A 9 12.01 24.87 5.56
N SER A 10 13.02 24.56 4.74
CA SER A 10 12.84 24.50 3.28
C SER A 10 12.05 23.30 2.79
N SER A 11 12.07 22.18 3.52
CA SER A 11 11.30 20.98 3.23
C SER A 11 11.37 19.97 4.39
N PRO A 12 10.38 19.07 4.52
CA PRO A 12 10.41 17.96 5.50
C PRO A 12 11.68 17.09 5.37
N GLN A 13 12.17 16.92 4.15
CA GLN A 13 13.41 16.20 3.86
C GLN A 13 14.64 16.91 4.40
N ALA A 14 14.70 18.23 4.27
CA ALA A 14 15.79 19.04 4.84
C ALA A 14 15.75 19.00 6.38
N ALA A 15 14.55 19.07 6.99
CA ALA A 15 14.36 18.93 8.43
C ALA A 15 14.85 17.57 8.95
N TYR A 16 14.52 16.48 8.25
CA TYR A 16 15.00 15.13 8.58
C TYR A 16 16.53 15.05 8.54
N GLY A 17 17.14 15.53 7.46
CA GLY A 17 18.60 15.51 7.29
C GLY A 17 19.33 16.36 8.32
N ALA A 18 18.79 17.55 8.65
CA ALA A 18 19.34 18.43 9.67
C ALA A 18 19.31 17.78 11.05
N ARG A 19 18.19 17.18 11.44
CA ARG A 19 18.04 16.45 12.70
C ARG A 19 18.98 15.25 12.79
N LEU A 20 19.11 14.47 11.70
CA LEU A 20 20.04 13.33 11.64
C LEU A 20 21.48 13.81 11.91
N ARG A 21 21.87 14.92 11.29
CA ARG A 21 23.19 15.53 11.51
C ARG A 21 23.36 15.99 12.95
N GLU A 22 22.38 16.67 13.53
CA GLU A 22 22.41 17.18 14.90
C GLU A 22 22.63 16.02 15.90
N LEU A 23 21.87 14.95 15.81
CA LEU A 23 22.03 13.78 16.68
C LEU A 23 23.38 13.09 16.51
N ARG A 24 23.86 12.95 15.27
CA ARG A 24 25.18 12.38 14.97
C ARG A 24 26.31 13.23 15.57
N GLU A 25 26.26 14.53 15.34
CA GLU A 25 27.29 15.49 15.85
C GLU A 25 27.23 15.61 17.38
N GLY A 26 26.03 15.56 17.97
CA GLY A 26 25.86 15.54 19.42
C GLY A 26 26.49 14.33 20.11
N LEU A 27 26.62 13.20 19.40
CA LEU A 27 27.33 12.00 19.86
C LEU A 27 28.83 12.00 19.45
N GLY A 28 29.31 13.04 18.78
CA GLY A 28 30.69 13.12 18.29
C GLY A 28 31.02 12.15 17.15
N TRP A 29 30.00 11.61 16.45
CA TRP A 29 30.24 10.62 15.39
C TRP A 29 30.55 11.27 14.04
N THR A 30 31.48 10.65 13.32
CA THR A 30 31.69 10.95 11.90
C THR A 30 30.55 10.32 11.07
N GLN A 31 30.39 10.78 9.83
CA GLN A 31 29.43 10.15 8.89
C GLN A 31 29.76 8.67 8.66
N GLN A 32 31.04 8.30 8.65
CA GLN A 32 31.46 6.90 8.51
C GLN A 32 31.06 6.08 9.74
N MET A 33 31.31 6.56 10.96
CA MET A 33 30.90 5.86 12.20
C MET A 33 29.40 5.62 12.24
N MET A 34 28.59 6.60 11.85
CA MET A 34 27.14 6.42 11.77
C MET A 34 26.75 5.42 10.69
N ALA A 35 27.36 5.51 9.51
CA ALA A 35 27.11 4.59 8.39
C ALA A 35 27.37 3.13 8.76
N ASP A 36 28.47 2.87 9.48
CA ASP A 36 28.82 1.53 9.97
C ASP A 36 27.76 1.00 10.97
N LYS A 37 27.22 1.87 11.86
CA LYS A 37 26.21 1.48 12.84
C LYS A 37 24.85 1.14 12.22
N VAL A 38 24.48 1.83 11.15
CA VAL A 38 23.21 1.59 10.43
C VAL A 38 23.35 0.63 9.25
N GLU A 39 24.56 0.15 8.96
CA GLU A 39 24.88 -0.77 7.85
C GLU A 39 24.56 -0.18 6.46
N TYR A 40 24.93 1.10 6.27
CA TYR A 40 24.78 1.82 5.01
C TYR A 40 26.12 2.40 4.55
N ALA A 41 26.21 2.79 3.28
CA ALA A 41 27.39 3.50 2.78
C ALA A 41 27.45 4.94 3.32
N SER A 42 28.63 5.45 3.67
CA SER A 42 28.81 6.81 4.15
C SER A 42 28.35 7.88 3.14
N SER A 43 28.50 7.60 1.84
CA SER A 43 27.98 8.46 0.77
C SER A 43 26.44 8.54 0.77
N HIS A 44 25.76 7.44 1.11
CA HIS A 44 24.30 7.41 1.27
C HIS A 44 23.89 8.28 2.47
N MET A 45 24.55 8.10 3.61
CA MET A 45 24.27 8.89 4.82
C MET A 45 24.49 10.38 4.57
N SER A 46 25.59 10.74 3.88
CA SER A 46 25.85 12.11 3.47
C SER A 46 24.75 12.69 2.55
N ALA A 47 24.23 11.88 1.64
CA ALA A 47 23.15 12.30 0.74
C ALA A 47 21.83 12.52 1.49
N VAL A 48 21.51 11.68 2.50
CA VAL A 48 20.34 11.84 3.37
C VAL A 48 20.51 13.07 4.28
N GLU A 49 21.64 13.23 4.97
CA GLU A 49 21.91 14.39 5.81
C GLU A 49 21.85 15.72 5.05
N THR A 50 22.15 15.72 3.75
CA THR A 50 22.12 16.93 2.92
C THR A 50 20.81 17.10 2.14
N GLY A 51 19.80 16.27 2.43
CA GLY A 51 18.51 16.33 1.74
C GLY A 51 18.57 16.01 0.24
N ARG A 52 19.68 15.45 -0.26
CA ARG A 52 19.80 15.04 -1.68
C ARG A 52 19.19 13.69 -1.98
N LYS A 53 18.97 12.88 -0.94
CA LYS A 53 18.34 11.56 -1.02
C LYS A 53 17.30 11.43 0.08
N LEU A 54 16.12 10.87 -0.28
CA LEU A 54 15.10 10.52 0.70
C LEU A 54 15.57 9.34 1.54
N PRO A 55 15.33 9.35 2.88
CA PRO A 55 15.53 8.17 3.69
C PRO A 55 14.54 7.08 3.32
N THR A 56 14.90 5.81 3.55
CA THR A 56 13.98 4.68 3.44
C THR A 56 13.38 4.36 4.81
N LEU A 57 12.25 3.64 4.84
CA LEU A 57 11.66 3.15 6.10
C LEU A 57 12.66 2.28 6.88
N ARG A 58 13.38 1.40 6.17
CA ARG A 58 14.42 0.54 6.76
C ARG A 58 15.52 1.37 7.42
N LEU A 59 16.00 2.41 6.74
CA LEU A 59 17.00 3.31 7.32
C LEU A 59 16.45 4.04 8.55
N SER A 60 15.24 4.57 8.48
CA SER A 60 14.59 5.29 9.59
C SER A 60 14.43 4.41 10.82
N ARG A 61 13.99 3.17 10.66
CA ARG A 61 13.93 2.17 11.76
C ARG A 61 15.29 1.83 12.34
N ARG A 62 16.31 1.70 11.50
CA ARG A 62 17.71 1.50 11.97
C ARG A 62 18.22 2.70 12.75
N LEU A 63 17.93 3.91 12.30
CA LEU A 63 18.29 5.14 13.01
C LEU A 63 17.59 5.20 14.38
N ASP A 64 16.31 4.86 14.45
CA ASP A 64 15.58 4.79 15.72
C ASP A 64 16.19 3.78 16.69
N GLN A 65 16.66 2.62 16.21
CA GLN A 65 17.38 1.64 17.01
C GLN A 65 18.69 2.20 17.53
N VAL A 66 19.49 2.85 16.66
CA VAL A 66 20.84 3.35 16.98
C VAL A 66 20.80 4.57 17.88
N PHE A 67 19.81 5.45 17.70
CA PHE A 67 19.65 6.66 18.53
C PHE A 67 18.72 6.45 19.74
N GLY A 68 18.12 5.26 19.90
CA GLY A 68 17.24 4.96 21.03
C GLY A 68 15.90 5.71 20.99
N THR A 69 15.42 6.08 19.79
CA THR A 69 14.16 6.82 19.59
C THR A 69 12.99 5.90 19.25
N LEU A 70 13.16 4.58 19.35
CA LEU A 70 12.12 3.58 19.19
C LEU A 70 10.97 3.81 20.18
N GLY A 71 9.73 3.95 19.66
CA GLY A 71 8.54 4.13 20.49
C GLY A 71 8.32 5.54 21.02
N SER A 72 9.17 6.50 20.69
CA SER A 72 8.95 7.91 20.99
C SER A 72 7.97 8.52 19.99
N GLU A 73 6.79 8.94 20.46
CA GLU A 73 5.79 9.58 19.61
C GLU A 73 6.25 10.91 19.01
N GLU A 74 7.19 11.63 19.66
CA GLU A 74 7.64 12.95 19.22
C GLU A 74 8.98 12.94 18.49
N SER A 75 9.83 11.94 18.72
CA SER A 75 11.22 11.93 18.26
C SER A 75 11.65 10.73 17.40
N SER A 76 10.73 9.99 16.78
CA SER A 76 11.06 8.86 15.92
C SER A 76 11.39 9.28 14.48
N PHE A 77 12.49 8.74 13.91
CA PHE A 77 12.83 8.87 12.50
C PHE A 77 11.83 8.15 11.59
N GLU A 78 11.27 7.02 12.05
CA GLU A 78 10.20 6.33 11.32
C GLU A 78 8.97 7.22 11.19
N ARG A 79 8.58 7.94 12.27
CA ARG A 79 7.47 8.89 12.22
C ARG A 79 7.76 10.03 11.24
N GLN A 80 8.93 10.68 11.32
CA GLN A 80 9.30 11.73 10.37
C GLN A 80 9.32 11.23 8.93
N TRP A 81 9.78 10.00 8.71
CA TRP A 81 9.71 9.37 7.39
C TRP A 81 8.25 9.21 6.94
N ARG A 82 7.35 8.74 7.81
CA ARG A 82 5.91 8.61 7.51
C ARG A 82 5.29 9.97 7.19
N GLU A 83 5.61 11.02 7.94
CA GLU A 83 5.13 12.39 7.69
C GLU A 83 5.63 12.94 6.36
N MET A 84 6.89 12.72 6.00
CA MET A 84 7.42 13.07 4.68
C MET A 84 6.73 12.30 3.56
N LYS A 85 6.40 11.03 3.80
CA LYS A 85 5.70 10.18 2.83
C LYS A 85 4.22 10.51 2.72
N GLN A 86 3.59 11.00 3.76
CA GLN A 86 2.22 11.52 3.68
C GLN A 86 2.11 12.61 2.60
N GLY A 87 3.14 13.43 2.40
CA GLY A 87 3.22 14.37 1.28
C GLY A 87 3.46 13.73 -0.10
N SER A 88 3.85 12.46 -0.20
CA SER A 88 4.08 11.70 -1.45
C SER A 88 3.03 10.62 -1.73
N LEU A 89 2.23 10.26 -0.73
CA LEU A 89 1.04 9.42 -0.87
C LEU A 89 -0.17 10.29 -1.20
N LEU A 90 -1.16 9.71 -1.84
CA LEU A 90 -2.42 10.41 -2.08
C LEU A 90 -3.01 10.88 -0.74
N GLU A 91 -3.52 12.11 -0.71
CA GLU A 91 -4.21 12.63 0.46
C GLU A 91 -5.32 11.66 0.89
N GLY A 92 -5.45 11.42 2.21
CA GLY A 92 -6.41 10.45 2.76
C GLY A 92 -5.92 9.00 2.81
N PHE A 93 -4.92 8.60 2.01
CA PHE A 93 -4.42 7.22 1.98
C PHE A 93 -3.74 6.77 3.29
N PRO A 94 -2.90 7.58 3.96
CA PRO A 94 -2.31 7.19 5.25
C PRO A 94 -3.35 6.97 6.34
N GLN A 95 -4.40 7.80 6.39
CA GLN A 95 -5.51 7.62 7.32
C GLN A 95 -6.27 6.34 7.01
N PHE A 96 -6.56 6.09 5.72
CA PHE A 96 -7.22 4.87 5.25
C PHE A 96 -6.47 3.61 5.70
N ILE A 97 -5.14 3.52 5.50
CA ILE A 97 -4.33 2.36 5.94
C ILE A 97 -4.48 2.13 7.45
N GLY A 98 -4.49 3.20 8.24
CA GLY A 98 -4.68 3.10 9.69
C GLY A 98 -6.04 2.51 10.09
N TYR A 99 -7.10 2.77 9.33
CA TYR A 99 -8.42 2.16 9.52
C TYR A 99 -8.49 0.75 8.95
N GLU A 100 -7.96 0.51 7.75
CA GLU A 100 -7.88 -0.82 7.13
C GLU A 100 -7.22 -1.84 8.08
N GLY A 101 -6.12 -1.45 8.74
CA GLY A 101 -5.41 -2.29 9.70
C GLY A 101 -6.25 -2.72 10.92
N ARG A 102 -7.34 -2.01 11.23
CA ARG A 102 -8.21 -2.27 12.39
C ARG A 102 -9.63 -2.69 12.03
N ALA A 103 -10.00 -2.67 10.74
CA ALA A 103 -11.34 -2.97 10.29
C ALA A 103 -11.76 -4.40 10.67
N ALA A 104 -13.00 -4.61 11.08
CA ALA A 104 -13.58 -5.93 11.30
C ALA A 104 -13.97 -6.60 9.98
N GLU A 105 -14.39 -5.77 9.00
CA GLU A 105 -14.73 -6.25 7.66
C GLU A 105 -14.15 -5.29 6.61
N VAL A 106 -13.60 -5.86 5.55
CA VAL A 106 -13.05 -5.14 4.38
C VAL A 106 -13.81 -5.60 3.14
N ARG A 107 -14.39 -4.68 2.41
CA ARG A 107 -15.03 -4.93 1.11
C ARG A 107 -14.30 -4.18 0.03
N LEU A 108 -13.85 -4.89 -0.98
CA LEU A 108 -13.07 -4.37 -2.10
C LEU A 108 -13.83 -4.56 -3.40
N TYR A 109 -13.98 -3.51 -4.18
CA TYR A 109 -14.29 -3.58 -5.61
C TYR A 109 -13.15 -2.94 -6.39
N GLU A 110 -12.60 -3.68 -7.35
CA GLU A 110 -11.45 -3.24 -8.14
C GLU A 110 -11.70 -3.44 -9.63
N VAL A 111 -11.29 -2.46 -10.46
CA VAL A 111 -11.60 -2.44 -11.90
C VAL A 111 -10.36 -2.45 -12.80
N GLY A 112 -9.19 -2.20 -12.27
CA GLY A 112 -7.98 -1.97 -13.07
C GLY A 112 -6.91 -3.01 -12.92
N VAL A 113 -6.42 -3.19 -11.70
CA VAL A 113 -5.34 -4.11 -11.33
C VAL A 113 -5.76 -4.86 -10.08
N MET A 114 -4.99 -5.87 -9.68
CA MET A 114 -5.26 -6.53 -8.39
C MET A 114 -5.14 -5.54 -7.23
N PRO A 115 -6.06 -5.55 -6.26
CA PRO A 115 -5.93 -4.72 -5.06
C PRO A 115 -4.69 -5.12 -4.26
N GLY A 116 -4.02 -4.14 -3.64
CA GLY A 116 -2.75 -4.36 -2.94
C GLY A 116 -2.79 -5.48 -1.90
N LEU A 117 -3.92 -5.66 -1.20
CA LEU A 117 -4.08 -6.75 -0.23
C LEU A 117 -3.99 -8.15 -0.85
N LEU A 118 -4.22 -8.29 -2.15
CA LEU A 118 -4.24 -9.57 -2.87
C LEU A 118 -3.10 -9.74 -3.87
N GLN A 119 -2.18 -8.76 -3.96
CA GLN A 119 -1.04 -8.87 -4.87
C GLN A 119 -0.01 -9.86 -4.34
N THR A 120 0.53 -10.72 -5.22
CA THR A 120 1.79 -11.41 -4.92
C THR A 120 2.95 -10.38 -4.98
N GLN A 121 4.07 -10.70 -4.36
CA GLN A 121 5.24 -9.83 -4.38
C GLN A 121 5.69 -9.56 -5.82
N GLU A 122 5.76 -10.58 -6.66
CA GLU A 122 6.20 -10.48 -8.05
C GLU A 122 5.24 -9.63 -8.91
N TYR A 123 3.93 -9.68 -8.63
CA TYR A 123 2.95 -8.84 -9.28
C TYR A 123 3.13 -7.37 -8.88
N ALA A 124 3.30 -7.09 -7.59
CA ALA A 124 3.55 -5.74 -7.08
C ALA A 124 4.86 -5.16 -7.65
N GLU A 125 5.93 -5.96 -7.68
CA GLU A 125 7.21 -5.59 -8.30
C GLU A 125 7.05 -5.28 -9.80
N ALA A 126 6.32 -6.11 -10.55
CA ALA A 126 6.08 -5.89 -11.98
C ALA A 126 5.33 -4.58 -12.25
N LEU A 127 4.32 -4.25 -11.43
CA LEU A 127 3.62 -2.96 -11.50
C LEU A 127 4.55 -1.79 -11.20
N ALA A 128 5.31 -1.87 -10.11
CA ALA A 128 6.25 -0.84 -9.69
C ALA A 128 7.34 -0.61 -10.74
N GLN A 129 7.93 -1.68 -11.28
CA GLN A 129 8.92 -1.60 -12.37
C GLN A 129 8.35 -0.99 -13.66
N SER A 130 7.08 -1.26 -13.98
CA SER A 130 6.42 -0.62 -15.10
C SER A 130 6.28 0.90 -14.90
N ALA A 131 6.03 1.35 -13.67
CA ALA A 131 5.98 2.77 -13.33
C ALA A 131 7.37 3.43 -13.40
N VAL A 132 8.44 2.74 -12.97
CA VAL A 132 9.83 3.18 -13.11
C VAL A 132 10.20 3.34 -14.61
N LYS A 133 9.88 2.34 -15.45
CA LYS A 133 10.15 2.39 -16.89
C LYS A 133 9.47 3.57 -17.60
N ARG A 134 8.29 3.98 -17.10
CA ARG A 134 7.59 5.17 -17.63
C ARG A 134 8.12 6.49 -17.06
N GLY A 135 9.08 6.46 -16.14
CA GLY A 135 9.59 7.64 -15.44
C GLY A 135 8.60 8.26 -14.44
N ALA A 136 7.53 7.51 -14.07
CA ALA A 136 6.52 8.01 -13.15
C ALA A 136 6.97 7.97 -11.68
N ILE A 137 7.86 7.06 -11.34
CA ILE A 137 8.47 6.92 -10.01
C ILE A 137 9.93 6.53 -10.11
N THR A 138 10.71 6.76 -9.04
CA THR A 138 12.10 6.29 -8.95
C THR A 138 12.17 4.81 -8.56
N PRO A 139 13.31 4.12 -8.77
CA PRO A 139 13.51 2.76 -8.27
C PRO A 139 13.29 2.63 -6.76
N GLU A 140 13.77 3.59 -5.98
CA GLU A 140 13.59 3.62 -4.53
C GLU A 140 12.10 3.74 -4.14
N GLN A 141 11.33 4.55 -4.87
CA GLN A 141 9.88 4.65 -4.67
C GLN A 141 9.15 3.36 -5.06
N ALA A 142 9.67 2.60 -6.03
CA ALA A 142 9.14 1.29 -6.39
C ALA A 142 9.31 0.29 -5.23
N ASP A 143 10.51 0.20 -4.64
CA ASP A 143 10.80 -0.66 -3.50
C ASP A 143 9.92 -0.30 -2.29
N GLU A 144 9.72 1.00 -2.05
CA GLU A 144 8.84 1.48 -0.98
C GLU A 144 7.37 1.08 -1.20
N ARG A 145 6.86 1.14 -2.44
CA ARG A 145 5.48 0.72 -2.76
C ARG A 145 5.29 -0.77 -2.51
N VAL A 146 6.25 -1.60 -2.93
CA VAL A 146 6.21 -3.04 -2.69
C VAL A 146 6.24 -3.34 -1.18
N SER A 147 7.13 -2.67 -0.45
CA SER A 147 7.23 -2.82 1.01
C SER A 147 5.95 -2.41 1.74
N LEU A 148 5.31 -1.33 1.30
CA LEU A 148 4.04 -0.86 1.87
C LEU A 148 2.89 -1.85 1.61
N ILE A 149 2.85 -2.47 0.43
CA ILE A 149 1.88 -3.52 0.12
C ILE A 149 2.07 -4.71 1.07
N ALA A 150 3.30 -5.19 1.23
CA ALA A 150 3.61 -6.29 2.15
C ALA A 150 3.24 -5.97 3.60
N GLU A 151 3.47 -4.73 4.06
CA GLU A 151 3.07 -4.27 5.39
C GLU A 151 1.54 -4.28 5.55
N ARG A 152 0.79 -3.78 4.56
CA ARG A 152 -0.68 -3.80 4.58
C ARG A 152 -1.25 -5.21 4.64
N GLN A 153 -0.65 -6.16 3.92
CA GLN A 153 -1.11 -7.56 3.88
C GLN A 153 -1.03 -8.26 5.24
N THR A 154 -0.24 -7.76 6.20
CA THR A 154 -0.19 -8.30 7.56
C THR A 154 -1.55 -8.25 8.26
N VAL A 155 -2.47 -7.38 7.84
CA VAL A 155 -3.83 -7.31 8.38
C VAL A 155 -4.60 -8.63 8.19
N LEU A 156 -4.33 -9.35 7.10
CA LEU A 156 -4.97 -10.64 6.81
C LEU A 156 -4.53 -11.76 7.77
N GLN A 157 -3.39 -11.58 8.45
CA GLN A 157 -2.80 -12.55 9.37
C GLN A 157 -3.04 -12.23 10.84
N ARG A 158 -3.68 -11.09 11.16
CA ARG A 158 -3.97 -10.71 12.55
C ARG A 158 -4.97 -11.67 13.21
N GLN A 159 -5.06 -11.63 14.55
CA GLN A 159 -6.00 -12.42 15.34
C GLN A 159 -6.96 -11.50 16.11
N PRO A 160 -8.31 -11.61 15.95
CA PRO A 160 -8.98 -12.34 14.87
C PRO A 160 -8.76 -11.69 13.49
N PRO A 161 -8.75 -12.45 12.40
CA PRO A 161 -8.63 -11.89 11.05
C PRO A 161 -9.90 -11.13 10.67
N PRO A 162 -9.82 -10.12 9.77
CA PRO A 162 -11.01 -9.46 9.24
C PRO A 162 -11.81 -10.39 8.34
N LEU A 163 -13.11 -10.17 8.20
CA LEU A 163 -13.87 -10.70 7.08
C LEU A 163 -13.53 -9.89 5.83
N VAL A 164 -13.18 -10.56 4.74
CA VAL A 164 -12.77 -9.90 3.49
C VAL A 164 -13.66 -10.32 2.34
N PHE A 165 -14.37 -9.37 1.77
CA PHE A 165 -15.22 -9.55 0.61
C PHE A 165 -14.58 -8.82 -0.58
N VAL A 166 -14.35 -9.54 -1.65
CA VAL A 166 -13.71 -9.00 -2.85
C VAL A 166 -14.56 -9.27 -4.06
N VAL A 167 -14.84 -8.24 -4.83
CA VAL A 167 -15.37 -8.35 -6.18
C VAL A 167 -14.33 -7.73 -7.12
N LEU A 168 -13.76 -8.53 -8.00
CA LEU A 168 -12.84 -8.08 -9.04
C LEU A 168 -13.58 -7.94 -10.36
N ASP A 169 -13.43 -6.81 -11.05
CA ASP A 169 -13.80 -6.75 -12.47
C ASP A 169 -12.94 -7.76 -13.25
N GLU A 170 -13.55 -8.43 -14.22
CA GLU A 170 -12.85 -9.43 -15.05
C GLU A 170 -11.60 -8.84 -15.74
N GLY A 171 -11.58 -7.52 -15.97
CA GLY A 171 -10.41 -6.80 -16.47
C GLY A 171 -9.18 -6.93 -15.59
N CYS A 172 -9.33 -7.07 -14.27
CA CYS A 172 -8.22 -7.29 -13.36
C CYS A 172 -7.52 -8.63 -13.63
N LEU A 173 -8.27 -9.66 -14.01
CA LEU A 173 -7.75 -11.00 -14.29
C LEU A 173 -7.09 -11.11 -15.66
N ARG A 174 -7.61 -10.38 -16.65
CA ARG A 174 -7.19 -10.47 -18.05
C ARG A 174 -6.11 -9.49 -18.44
N ARG A 175 -5.91 -8.41 -17.67
CA ARG A 175 -4.87 -7.43 -17.94
C ARG A 175 -3.49 -8.02 -17.64
N PRO A 176 -2.58 -8.16 -18.63
CA PRO A 176 -1.28 -8.76 -18.41
C PRO A 176 -0.39 -7.79 -17.61
N ILE A 177 0.06 -8.22 -16.44
CA ILE A 177 1.03 -7.54 -15.60
C ILE A 177 2.26 -8.43 -15.44
N GLY A 178 3.42 -7.91 -15.81
CA GLY A 178 4.65 -8.70 -15.81
C GLY A 178 4.67 -9.79 -16.88
N SER A 179 5.20 -10.95 -16.54
CA SER A 179 5.25 -12.13 -17.41
C SER A 179 4.03 -13.04 -17.22
N PRO A 180 3.77 -13.96 -18.17
CA PRO A 180 2.75 -15.00 -17.99
C PRO A 180 2.91 -15.79 -16.68
N LYS A 181 4.15 -16.04 -16.24
CA LYS A 181 4.45 -16.72 -14.96
C LYS A 181 3.99 -15.87 -13.76
N VAL A 182 4.18 -14.55 -13.80
CA VAL A 182 3.71 -13.64 -12.74
C VAL A 182 2.19 -13.65 -12.67
N MET A 183 1.52 -13.60 -13.82
CA MET A 183 0.05 -13.67 -13.88
C MET A 183 -0.49 -15.01 -13.38
N ASP A 184 0.09 -16.14 -13.77
CA ASP A 184 -0.34 -17.45 -13.29
C ASP A 184 -0.18 -17.57 -11.76
N ALA A 185 0.96 -17.14 -11.20
CA ALA A 185 1.18 -17.11 -9.76
C ALA A 185 0.16 -16.21 -9.04
N GLN A 186 -0.14 -15.04 -9.60
CA GLN A 186 -1.14 -14.13 -9.05
C GLN A 186 -2.55 -14.74 -9.07
N LEU A 187 -2.93 -15.38 -10.17
CA LEU A 187 -4.23 -16.06 -10.28
C LEU A 187 -4.31 -17.29 -9.34
N ALA A 188 -3.21 -18.04 -9.17
CA ALA A 188 -3.13 -19.12 -8.20
C ALA A 188 -3.37 -18.61 -6.78
N HIS A 189 -2.72 -17.50 -6.42
CA HIS A 189 -2.88 -16.86 -5.11
C HIS A 189 -4.34 -16.44 -4.85
N LEU A 190 -5.07 -15.98 -5.86
CA LEU A 190 -6.50 -15.67 -5.70
C LEU A 190 -7.35 -16.92 -5.39
N VAL A 191 -7.01 -18.07 -5.97
CA VAL A 191 -7.70 -19.33 -5.67
C VAL A 191 -7.43 -19.73 -4.21
N GLU A 192 -6.17 -19.67 -3.76
CA GLU A 192 -5.80 -19.93 -2.37
C GLU A 192 -6.50 -18.97 -1.39
N PHE A 193 -6.57 -17.68 -1.75
CA PHE A 193 -7.29 -16.68 -0.96
C PHE A 193 -8.79 -17.00 -0.85
N ALA A 194 -9.43 -17.49 -1.91
CA ALA A 194 -10.84 -17.88 -1.91
C ALA A 194 -11.13 -19.08 -1.00
N ASP A 195 -10.14 -19.91 -0.68
CA ASP A 195 -10.30 -21.08 0.20
C ASP A 195 -10.22 -20.71 1.70
N LEU A 196 -9.86 -19.49 2.05
CA LEU A 196 -9.81 -19.04 3.44
C LEU A 196 -11.22 -18.87 4.01
N HIS A 197 -11.41 -19.26 5.28
CA HIS A 197 -12.73 -19.27 5.94
C HIS A 197 -13.36 -17.89 6.17
N ASN A 198 -12.55 -16.84 6.12
CA ASN A 198 -12.95 -15.46 6.38
C ASN A 198 -12.99 -14.60 5.10
N THR A 199 -13.00 -15.22 3.91
CA THR A 199 -12.94 -14.51 2.64
C THR A 199 -14.07 -14.90 1.72
N VAL A 200 -14.49 -13.97 0.87
CA VAL A 200 -15.39 -14.20 -0.28
C VAL A 200 -14.77 -13.51 -1.48
N LEU A 201 -14.51 -14.27 -2.54
CA LEU A 201 -13.98 -13.76 -3.79
C LEU A 201 -14.98 -14.00 -4.93
N GLN A 202 -15.38 -12.92 -5.59
CA GLN A 202 -16.26 -12.95 -6.75
C GLN A 202 -15.64 -12.16 -7.92
N VAL A 203 -16.04 -12.48 -9.14
CA VAL A 203 -15.62 -11.78 -10.35
C VAL A 203 -16.84 -11.16 -11.02
N ALA A 204 -16.82 -9.84 -11.17
CA ALA A 204 -17.78 -9.13 -12.00
C ALA A 204 -17.37 -9.30 -13.46
N THR A 205 -18.05 -10.20 -14.15
CA THR A 205 -17.75 -10.59 -15.53
C THR A 205 -18.15 -9.51 -16.53
N PHE A 206 -17.56 -9.49 -17.72
CA PHE A 206 -17.83 -8.47 -18.72
C PHE A 206 -19.28 -8.46 -19.19
N ASP A 207 -19.96 -9.60 -19.17
CA ASP A 207 -21.38 -9.72 -19.54
C ASP A 207 -22.36 -9.08 -18.53
N MET A 208 -21.89 -8.76 -17.32
CA MET A 208 -22.69 -7.92 -16.40
C MET A 208 -22.96 -6.53 -16.98
N GLY A 209 -22.08 -6.01 -17.84
CA GLY A 209 -22.28 -4.74 -18.54
C GLY A 209 -22.67 -3.59 -17.60
N GLY A 210 -23.78 -2.94 -17.88
CA GLY A 210 -24.30 -1.82 -17.09
C GLY A 210 -24.96 -2.18 -15.75
N ARG A 211 -25.05 -3.46 -15.39
CA ARG A 211 -25.60 -3.90 -14.09
C ARG A 211 -24.63 -3.68 -12.92
N ARG A 212 -23.36 -3.32 -13.21
CA ARG A 212 -22.38 -2.96 -12.18
C ARG A 212 -22.72 -1.59 -11.60
N PRO A 213 -22.91 -1.45 -10.27
CA PRO A 213 -23.28 -0.19 -9.64
C PRO A 213 -22.10 0.80 -9.52
N PHE A 214 -20.87 0.33 -9.69
CA PHE A 214 -19.66 1.14 -9.61
C PHE A 214 -18.88 1.13 -10.92
N ASN A 215 -18.39 2.30 -11.33
CA ASN A 215 -17.48 2.47 -12.46
C ASN A 215 -16.01 2.66 -12.04
N LEU A 216 -15.77 2.88 -10.76
CA LEU A 216 -14.44 3.12 -10.16
C LEU A 216 -14.21 2.19 -8.98
N PRO A 217 -12.95 1.94 -8.62
CA PRO A 217 -12.59 1.16 -7.44
C PRO A 217 -13.15 1.79 -6.17
N ILE A 218 -13.56 0.95 -5.22
CA ILE A 218 -13.98 1.39 -3.90
C ILE A 218 -13.61 0.37 -2.84
N THR A 219 -13.20 0.86 -1.68
CA THR A 219 -13.03 0.06 -0.47
C THR A 219 -14.02 0.53 0.59
N LEU A 220 -14.73 -0.42 1.19
CA LEU A 220 -15.63 -0.16 2.33
C LEU A 220 -15.10 -0.89 3.55
N LEU A 221 -15.04 -0.19 4.66
CA LEU A 221 -14.59 -0.73 5.95
C LEU A 221 -15.74 -0.74 6.93
N THR A 222 -15.94 -1.85 7.64
CA THR A 222 -16.74 -1.92 8.84
C THR A 222 -15.80 -2.03 10.04
N MET A 223 -15.87 -1.07 10.93
CA MET A 223 -15.01 -1.06 12.13
C MET A 223 -15.58 -1.99 13.22
N PRO A 224 -14.81 -2.35 14.27
CA PRO A 224 -15.31 -3.16 15.39
C PRO A 224 -16.52 -2.56 16.11
N ASP A 225 -16.62 -1.25 16.18
CA ASP A 225 -17.76 -0.50 16.74
C ASP A 225 -18.96 -0.38 15.79
N ARG A 226 -18.89 -1.06 14.61
CA ARG A 226 -19.88 -1.01 13.53
C ARG A 226 -19.97 0.31 12.76
N SER A 227 -19.09 1.27 13.02
CA SER A 227 -18.99 2.44 12.15
C SER A 227 -18.52 2.04 10.74
N LEU A 228 -19.00 2.77 9.73
CA LEU A 228 -18.73 2.51 8.33
C LEU A 228 -17.83 3.59 7.76
N MET A 229 -16.93 3.18 6.88
CA MET A 229 -16.07 4.09 6.14
C MET A 229 -15.98 3.64 4.69
N SER A 230 -15.79 4.59 3.78
CA SER A 230 -15.44 4.29 2.40
C SER A 230 -14.18 5.02 1.99
N TYR A 231 -13.41 4.38 1.13
CA TYR A 231 -12.22 4.96 0.53
C TYR A 231 -12.26 4.75 -0.98
N ALA A 232 -12.03 5.84 -1.71
CA ALA A 232 -11.92 5.84 -3.16
C ALA A 232 -10.76 6.72 -3.60
N GLU A 233 -10.11 6.35 -4.69
CA GLU A 233 -8.99 7.11 -5.25
C GLU A 233 -9.36 7.76 -6.58
N SER A 234 -8.95 9.01 -6.73
CA SER A 234 -8.83 9.68 -8.01
C SER A 234 -7.37 9.64 -8.49
N ALA A 235 -7.09 10.20 -9.67
CA ALA A 235 -5.72 10.31 -10.16
C ALA A 235 -4.81 11.21 -9.29
N GLN A 236 -5.39 12.06 -8.44
CA GLN A 236 -4.65 13.07 -7.68
C GLN A 236 -4.77 12.93 -6.16
N GLN A 237 -5.86 12.36 -5.66
CA GLN A 237 -6.11 12.25 -4.22
C GLN A 237 -6.96 11.04 -3.87
N GLY A 238 -6.78 10.52 -2.65
CA GLY A 238 -7.66 9.55 -2.03
C GLY A 238 -8.69 10.26 -1.15
N HIS A 239 -9.93 9.82 -1.19
CA HIS A 239 -11.03 10.35 -0.37
C HIS A 239 -11.47 9.30 0.64
N LEU A 240 -11.32 9.62 1.92
CA LEU A 240 -11.82 8.82 3.04
C LEU A 240 -13.09 9.46 3.60
N GLU A 241 -14.24 8.81 3.37
CA GLU A 241 -15.53 9.21 3.90
C GLU A 241 -15.84 8.41 5.18
N ARG A 242 -16.31 9.10 6.21
CA ARG A 242 -16.64 8.49 7.52
C ARG A 242 -18.06 8.80 7.97
N GLU A 243 -18.79 9.60 7.19
CA GLU A 243 -20.19 9.90 7.49
C GLU A 243 -21.06 8.72 7.08
N SER A 244 -21.68 8.05 8.04
CA SER A 244 -22.45 6.81 7.81
C SER A 244 -23.60 7.01 6.82
N THR A 245 -24.22 8.19 6.80
CA THR A 245 -25.30 8.51 5.84
C THR A 245 -24.79 8.53 4.39
N SER A 246 -23.54 8.92 4.17
CA SER A 246 -22.88 8.92 2.86
C SER A 246 -22.38 7.53 2.46
N VAL A 247 -21.97 6.69 3.44
CA VAL A 247 -21.39 5.36 3.17
C VAL A 247 -22.48 4.28 3.00
N LEU A 248 -23.62 4.37 3.69
CA LEU A 248 -24.68 3.37 3.62
C LEU A 248 -25.20 3.10 2.19
N PRO A 249 -25.43 4.10 1.32
CA PRO A 249 -25.80 3.86 -0.07
C PRO A 249 -24.74 3.07 -0.85
N LEU A 250 -23.45 3.32 -0.57
CA LEU A 250 -22.33 2.61 -1.19
C LEU A 250 -22.29 1.14 -0.73
N LEU A 251 -22.56 0.89 0.55
CA LEU A 251 -22.66 -0.48 1.08
C LEU A 251 -23.83 -1.23 0.45
N THR A 252 -24.99 -0.57 0.28
CA THR A 252 -26.14 -1.16 -0.43
C THR A 252 -25.79 -1.50 -1.88
N ALA A 253 -25.15 -0.58 -2.60
CA ALA A 253 -24.69 -0.81 -3.97
C ALA A 253 -23.66 -1.97 -4.04
N TYR A 254 -22.78 -2.10 -3.05
CA TYR A 254 -21.85 -3.23 -2.97
C TYR A 254 -22.57 -4.57 -2.79
N HIS A 255 -23.61 -4.64 -1.96
CA HIS A 255 -24.44 -5.84 -1.82
C HIS A 255 -25.17 -6.17 -3.13
N GLN A 256 -25.67 -5.16 -3.87
CA GLN A 256 -26.26 -5.39 -5.19
C GLN A 256 -25.23 -5.94 -6.18
N LEU A 257 -24.01 -5.41 -6.18
CA LEU A 257 -22.90 -5.94 -6.98
C LEU A 257 -22.63 -7.42 -6.67
N GLN A 258 -22.57 -7.78 -5.39
CA GLN A 258 -22.34 -9.18 -4.97
C GLN A 258 -23.51 -10.10 -5.38
N ALA A 259 -24.75 -9.62 -5.32
CA ALA A 259 -25.92 -10.39 -5.72
C ALA A 259 -25.97 -10.66 -7.23
N GLU A 260 -25.47 -9.73 -8.04
CA GLU A 260 -25.41 -9.85 -9.51
C GLU A 260 -24.17 -10.61 -10.00
N ALA A 261 -23.09 -10.59 -9.24
CA ALA A 261 -21.84 -11.26 -9.61
C ALA A 261 -21.98 -12.80 -9.48
N PRO A 262 -21.31 -13.59 -10.35
CA PRO A 262 -21.22 -15.02 -10.20
C PRO A 262 -20.80 -15.45 -8.80
N SER A 263 -21.24 -16.63 -8.38
CA SER A 263 -20.84 -17.19 -7.08
C SER A 263 -19.32 -17.35 -6.97
N GLN A 264 -18.80 -17.45 -5.75
CA GLN A 264 -17.37 -17.71 -5.51
C GLN A 264 -16.90 -18.96 -6.29
N ALA A 265 -17.67 -20.05 -6.30
CA ALA A 265 -17.30 -21.26 -7.02
C ALA A 265 -17.20 -21.03 -8.54
N ALA A 266 -18.14 -20.28 -9.13
CA ALA A 266 -18.10 -19.92 -10.55
C ALA A 266 -16.93 -18.97 -10.85
N SER A 267 -16.63 -18.03 -9.95
CA SER A 267 -15.49 -17.11 -10.07
C SER A 267 -14.15 -17.83 -10.02
N VAL A 268 -13.98 -18.77 -9.09
CA VAL A 268 -12.79 -19.64 -9.01
C VAL A 268 -12.64 -20.52 -10.26
N ALA A 269 -13.76 -21.03 -10.79
CA ALA A 269 -13.72 -21.79 -12.05
C ALA A 269 -13.23 -20.93 -13.22
N LEU A 270 -13.70 -19.68 -13.33
CA LEU A 270 -13.23 -18.73 -14.35
C LEU A 270 -11.72 -18.44 -14.18
N ILE A 271 -11.26 -18.18 -12.96
CA ILE A 271 -9.83 -17.95 -12.68
C ILE A 271 -9.00 -19.15 -13.14
N ASN A 272 -9.43 -20.37 -12.82
CA ASN A 272 -8.73 -21.59 -13.23
C ASN A 272 -8.76 -21.83 -14.75
N GLN A 273 -9.81 -21.40 -15.47
CA GLN A 273 -9.83 -21.42 -16.94
C GLN A 273 -8.78 -20.46 -17.51
N LEU A 274 -8.70 -19.23 -17.00
CA LEU A 274 -7.70 -18.25 -17.43
C LEU A 274 -6.27 -18.75 -17.22
N ARG A 275 -6.00 -19.40 -16.09
CA ARG A 275 -4.69 -20.02 -15.79
C ARG A 275 -4.29 -21.09 -16.80
N LYS A 276 -5.25 -21.86 -17.30
CA LYS A 276 -5.02 -22.90 -18.32
C LYS A 276 -4.82 -22.34 -19.74
N GLY A 277 -4.90 -21.02 -19.92
CA GLY A 277 -4.79 -20.39 -21.22
C GLY A 277 -6.01 -20.60 -22.11
N SER A 278 -7.15 -20.98 -21.55
CA SER A 278 -8.42 -21.01 -22.29
C SER A 278 -8.98 -19.59 -22.35
N PRO A 279 -9.38 -19.10 -23.56
CA PRO A 279 -9.90 -17.74 -23.75
C PRO A 279 -11.21 -17.48 -23.01
#